data_07f3223263264dc7369cc14a1035ec81
#
_entry.id   07f3223263264dc7369cc14a1035ec81
#
_cell.length_a   1.000
_cell.length_b   1.000
_cell.length_c   1.000
_cell.angle_alpha   90.00
_cell.angle_beta   90.00
_cell.angle_gamma   90.00
#
_symmetry.space_group_name_H-M   'P 1'
#
loop_
_entity.id
_entity.type
_entity.pdbx_description
1 polymer ?
#
loop_
_entity_poly.entity_id
_entity_poly.type
_entity_poly.pdbx_seq_one_letter_code
_entity_poly.pdbx_strand_id
1 'polypeptide(L)'
;SGSVLVRDFACDPQEKQEDRDSVGAFSAGGIYRRNFDMTDLRQIKKGSFTIEAACVMSLVLLVLMGVLYLSFFVHNRAWLTAAACESALTGSMEGVRKDGQPQEAAYVRSRELGNVGFFGAENLTGQVNGGKEIKVTYTADTVSGFGGLKWKLAVYGSSRVVRPVEWIRKIRAASEVIAEIGG
;
A
#
# COMPACT_ATOMS: atom_id res chain seq x y z
N SER A 1 -16.25 33.46 9.50
CA SER A 1 -15.65 33.99 10.74
C SER A 1 -15.79 32.94 11.82
N GLY A 2 -14.73 32.17 12.07
CA GLY A 2 -14.68 31.18 13.14
C GLY A 2 -13.21 30.92 13.44
N SER A 3 -12.65 31.71 14.34
CA SER A 3 -11.31 31.62 14.88
C SER A 3 -11.21 30.41 15.81
N VAL A 4 -10.40 29.40 15.43
CA VAL A 4 -10.02 28.28 16.30
C VAL A 4 -8.81 28.72 17.12
N LEU A 5 -9.02 28.83 18.43
CA LEU A 5 -8.00 29.07 19.44
C LEU A 5 -7.05 27.86 19.54
N VAL A 6 -5.80 28.07 19.16
CA VAL A 6 -4.69 27.18 19.47
C VAL A 6 -4.32 27.42 20.93
N ARG A 7 -4.47 26.42 21.78
CA ARG A 7 -3.96 26.42 23.15
C ARG A 7 -2.51 26.00 23.14
N ASP A 8 -1.66 26.93 23.51
CA ASP A 8 -0.26 26.72 23.86
C ASP A 8 -0.15 25.78 25.06
N PHE A 9 0.49 24.64 24.87
CA PHE A 9 1.00 23.83 25.96
C PHE A 9 2.43 24.32 26.30
N ALA A 10 2.50 25.15 27.32
CA ALA A 10 3.75 25.53 27.95
C ALA A 10 4.33 24.32 28.70
N CYS A 11 5.52 23.90 28.32
CA CYS A 11 6.39 23.02 29.11
C CYS A 11 6.97 23.82 30.27
N ASP A 12 6.64 23.41 31.47
CA ASP A 12 7.20 23.92 32.73
C ASP A 12 8.54 23.18 33.02
N PRO A 13 9.65 23.84 33.17
CA PRO A 13 10.92 23.24 33.60
C PRO A 13 11.15 23.47 35.07
N GLN A 14 10.76 22.55 35.90
CA GLN A 14 11.16 22.43 37.30
C GLN A 14 11.67 20.99 37.49
N GLU A 15 12.75 20.66 38.13
CA GLU A 15 13.61 21.31 39.09
C GLU A 15 14.87 20.44 39.24
N LYS A 16 15.99 21.07 39.08
CA LYS A 16 17.31 20.49 39.28
C LYS A 16 17.62 20.59 40.76
N GLN A 17 17.58 19.50 41.48
CA GLN A 17 18.13 19.42 42.83
C GLN A 17 19.42 18.61 42.83
N GLU A 18 20.45 19.39 42.92
CA GLU A 18 21.83 19.08 43.18
C GLU A 18 21.95 18.58 44.61
N ASP A 19 22.40 17.34 44.81
CA ASP A 19 22.92 16.90 46.11
C ASP A 19 24.38 16.52 45.91
N ARG A 20 25.24 17.48 46.19
CA ARG A 20 26.66 17.29 46.49
C ARG A 20 26.72 17.02 47.98
N ASP A 21 27.33 15.94 48.34
CA ASP A 21 28.25 15.80 49.44
C ASP A 21 28.36 14.33 49.89
N SER A 22 29.41 13.67 49.49
CA SER A 22 30.24 12.97 50.49
C SER A 22 31.45 12.31 49.80
N VAL A 23 32.52 13.09 49.79
CA VAL A 23 33.86 12.53 49.69
C VAL A 23 34.20 11.89 51.01
N GLY A 24 34.31 10.56 51.03
CA GLY A 24 34.59 9.79 52.25
C GLY A 24 35.40 8.54 51.98
N ALA A 25 36.69 8.62 52.17
CA ALA A 25 37.59 7.58 52.67
C ALA A 25 37.81 6.31 51.81
N PHE A 26 38.91 6.36 51.12
CA PHE A 26 39.70 5.20 50.69
C PHE A 26 40.18 4.42 51.93
N SER A 27 39.57 3.26 52.18
CA SER A 27 40.13 2.31 53.17
C SER A 27 40.50 1.02 52.44
N ALA A 28 41.82 0.75 52.51
CA ALA A 28 42.44 -0.46 51.97
C ALA A 28 42.00 -1.74 52.73
N GLY A 29 41.92 -2.82 52.01
CA GLY A 29 42.09 -4.16 52.52
C GLY A 29 40.82 -4.86 53.00
N GLY A 30 40.11 -5.48 52.09
CA GLY A 30 39.18 -6.52 52.41
C GLY A 30 38.96 -7.39 51.17
N ILE A 31 39.62 -8.55 51.15
CA ILE A 31 39.32 -9.59 50.17
C ILE A 31 37.87 -10.04 50.45
N TYR A 32 36.93 -9.41 49.78
CA TYR A 32 35.56 -9.83 49.77
C TYR A 32 35.47 -11.15 48.97
N ARG A 33 35.59 -12.30 49.70
CA ARG A 33 35.03 -13.55 49.26
C ARG A 33 33.55 -13.29 49.06
N ARG A 34 33.13 -12.92 47.85
CA ARG A 34 31.74 -13.02 47.47
C ARG A 34 31.36 -14.48 47.57
N ASN A 35 30.64 -14.85 48.66
CA ASN A 35 29.89 -16.05 48.68
C ASN A 35 28.90 -15.94 47.48
N PHE A 36 29.21 -16.69 46.45
CA PHE A 36 28.36 -16.78 45.25
C PHE A 36 27.13 -17.60 45.70
N ASP A 37 26.14 -16.88 46.17
CA ASP A 37 24.89 -17.45 46.67
C ASP A 37 24.16 -18.13 45.48
N MET A 38 23.75 -19.39 45.67
CA MET A 38 23.01 -20.13 44.64
C MET A 38 21.69 -19.46 44.24
N THR A 39 21.23 -18.49 45.05
CA THR A 39 20.10 -17.64 44.73
C THR A 39 20.36 -16.68 43.57
N ASP A 40 21.60 -16.20 43.41
CA ASP A 40 21.97 -15.34 42.30
C ASP A 40 21.92 -16.06 40.96
N LEU A 41 22.30 -17.34 40.90
CA LEU A 41 22.20 -18.17 39.71
C LEU A 41 20.76 -18.41 39.25
N ARG A 42 19.80 -18.43 40.18
CA ARG A 42 18.37 -18.55 39.86
C ARG A 42 17.80 -17.25 39.27
N GLN A 43 18.29 -16.10 39.73
CA GLN A 43 17.88 -14.82 39.18
C GLN A 43 18.44 -14.59 37.74
N ILE A 44 19.69 -15.01 37.52
CA ILE A 44 20.30 -14.93 36.17
C ILE A 44 19.56 -15.81 35.18
N LYS A 45 19.13 -17.02 35.56
CA LYS A 45 18.30 -17.89 34.70
C LYS A 45 16.92 -17.30 34.40
N LYS A 46 16.30 -16.58 35.33
CA LYS A 46 15.02 -15.90 35.09
C LYS A 46 15.20 -14.68 34.15
N GLY A 47 16.34 -13.96 34.23
CA GLY A 47 16.65 -12.87 33.36
C GLY A 47 16.94 -13.30 31.91
N SER A 48 17.60 -14.46 31.71
CA SER A 48 17.86 -15.03 30.38
C SER A 48 16.55 -15.38 29.66
N PHE A 49 15.59 -15.97 30.35
CA PHE A 49 14.30 -16.33 29.75
C PHE A 49 13.50 -15.11 29.28
N THR A 50 13.54 -14.00 30.03
CA THR A 50 12.84 -12.76 29.61
C THR A 50 13.47 -12.12 28.39
N ILE A 51 14.80 -12.17 28.26
CA ILE A 51 15.51 -11.67 27.09
C ILE A 51 15.20 -12.52 25.85
N GLU A 52 15.22 -13.83 25.98
CA GLU A 52 14.84 -14.75 24.90
C GLU A 52 13.39 -14.54 24.44
N ALA A 53 12.46 -14.41 25.39
CA ALA A 53 11.06 -14.12 25.08
C ALA A 53 10.89 -12.78 24.37
N ALA A 54 11.61 -11.74 24.78
CA ALA A 54 11.59 -10.44 24.12
C ALA A 54 12.11 -10.49 22.68
N CYS A 55 13.20 -11.23 22.44
CA CYS A 55 13.72 -11.43 21.09
C CYS A 55 12.75 -12.19 20.19
N VAL A 56 12.13 -13.26 20.71
CA VAL A 56 11.13 -14.04 19.97
C VAL A 56 9.90 -13.17 19.65
N MET A 57 9.40 -12.41 20.63
CA MET A 57 8.25 -11.54 20.42
C MET A 57 8.52 -10.45 19.36
N SER A 58 9.71 -9.88 19.35
CA SER A 58 10.08 -8.88 18.33
C SER A 58 10.10 -9.47 16.92
N LEU A 59 10.61 -10.71 16.76
CA LEU A 59 10.57 -11.44 15.50
C LEU A 59 9.14 -11.75 15.06
N VAL A 60 8.28 -12.22 15.97
CA VAL A 60 6.87 -12.49 15.68
C VAL A 60 6.16 -11.24 15.22
N LEU A 61 6.34 -10.11 15.91
CA LEU A 61 5.75 -8.83 15.51
C LEU A 61 6.24 -8.38 14.12
N LEU A 62 7.53 -8.55 13.83
CA LEU A 62 8.09 -8.22 12.51
C LEU A 62 7.43 -9.05 11.41
N VAL A 63 7.28 -10.35 11.63
CA VAL A 63 6.62 -11.25 10.66
C VAL A 63 5.15 -10.86 10.48
N LEU A 64 4.41 -10.61 11.56
CA LEU A 64 3.01 -10.20 11.48
C LEU A 64 2.85 -8.89 10.71
N MET A 65 3.69 -7.89 10.99
CA MET A 65 3.67 -6.62 10.25
C MET A 65 4.01 -6.81 8.77
N GLY A 66 4.96 -7.70 8.46
CA GLY A 66 5.30 -8.04 7.08
C GLY A 66 4.13 -8.69 6.34
N VAL A 67 3.42 -9.61 6.97
CA VAL A 67 2.23 -10.26 6.39
C VAL A 67 1.12 -9.25 6.15
N LEU A 68 0.85 -8.36 7.11
CA LEU A 68 -0.15 -7.30 6.96
C LEU A 68 0.20 -6.36 5.79
N TYR A 69 1.46 -5.95 5.69
CA TYR A 69 1.92 -5.10 4.59
C TYR A 69 1.75 -5.75 3.22
N LEU A 70 2.12 -7.03 3.10
CA LEU A 70 1.91 -7.81 1.87
C LEU A 70 0.43 -7.98 1.56
N SER A 71 -0.41 -8.19 2.56
CA SER A 71 -1.86 -8.29 2.40
C SER A 71 -2.46 -7.02 1.79
N PHE A 72 -2.09 -5.85 2.30
CA PHE A 72 -2.52 -4.58 1.73
C PHE A 72 -2.02 -4.38 0.29
N PHE A 73 -0.78 -4.76 0.01
CA PHE A 73 -0.23 -4.67 -1.34
C PHE A 73 -1.01 -5.53 -2.33
N VAL A 74 -1.29 -6.79 -1.99
CA VAL A 74 -2.05 -7.71 -2.84
C VAL A 74 -3.49 -7.23 -3.02
N HIS A 75 -4.12 -6.74 -1.94
CA HIS A 75 -5.47 -6.17 -1.99
C HIS A 75 -5.54 -4.99 -2.96
N ASN A 76 -4.64 -4.02 -2.81
CA ASN A 76 -4.59 -2.84 -3.68
C ASN A 76 -4.37 -3.21 -5.15
N ARG A 77 -3.47 -4.16 -5.40
CA ARG A 77 -3.21 -4.66 -6.75
C ARG A 77 -4.45 -5.30 -7.36
N ALA A 78 -5.14 -6.16 -6.62
CA ALA A 78 -6.36 -6.82 -7.08
C ALA A 78 -7.47 -5.81 -7.35
N TRP A 79 -7.70 -4.87 -6.42
CA TRP A 79 -8.69 -3.82 -6.56
C TRP A 79 -8.44 -2.93 -7.77
N LEU A 80 -7.24 -2.38 -7.91
CA LEU A 80 -6.89 -1.49 -9.03
C LEU A 80 -6.91 -2.22 -10.38
N THR A 81 -6.57 -3.52 -10.40
CA THR A 81 -6.71 -4.33 -11.62
C THR A 81 -8.17 -4.48 -12.02
N ALA A 82 -9.06 -4.78 -11.06
CA ALA A 82 -10.50 -4.88 -11.31
C ALA A 82 -11.06 -3.52 -11.78
N ALA A 83 -10.68 -2.43 -11.11
CA ALA A 83 -11.07 -1.07 -11.49
C ALA A 83 -10.60 -0.68 -12.90
N ALA A 84 -9.39 -1.06 -13.28
CA ALA A 84 -8.84 -0.81 -14.62
C ALA A 84 -9.63 -1.59 -15.70
N CYS A 85 -9.93 -2.86 -15.44
CA CYS A 85 -10.73 -3.68 -16.35
C CYS A 85 -12.16 -3.16 -16.49
N GLU A 86 -12.81 -2.83 -15.39
CA GLU A 86 -14.17 -2.28 -15.40
C GLU A 86 -14.24 -0.94 -16.14
N SER A 87 -13.31 -0.05 -15.90
CA SER A 87 -13.22 1.25 -16.59
C SER A 87 -13.00 1.07 -18.09
N ALA A 88 -12.10 0.15 -18.47
CA ALA A 88 -11.86 -0.17 -19.89
C ALA A 88 -13.09 -0.78 -20.56
N LEU A 89 -13.83 -1.65 -19.89
CA LEU A 89 -15.09 -2.22 -20.38
C LEU A 89 -16.15 -1.15 -20.57
N THR A 90 -16.34 -0.27 -19.57
CA THR A 90 -17.30 0.85 -19.66
C THR A 90 -16.98 1.73 -20.87
N GLY A 91 -15.73 2.09 -21.07
CA GLY A 91 -15.30 2.85 -22.26
C GLY A 91 -15.55 2.09 -23.56
N SER A 92 -15.28 0.79 -23.60
CA SER A 92 -15.51 0.00 -24.83
C SER A 92 -17.00 -0.14 -25.17
N MET A 93 -17.87 -0.24 -24.16
CA MET A 93 -19.33 -0.28 -24.35
C MET A 93 -19.87 1.05 -24.89
N GLU A 94 -19.36 2.17 -24.36
CA GLU A 94 -19.73 3.50 -24.88
C GLU A 94 -19.24 3.71 -26.31
N GLY A 95 -18.10 3.14 -26.68
CA GLY A 95 -17.57 3.19 -28.05
C GLY A 95 -18.41 2.47 -29.10
N VAL A 96 -19.39 1.67 -28.71
CA VAL A 96 -20.38 1.03 -29.61
C VAL A 96 -21.44 2.05 -30.08
N ARG A 97 -21.74 3.07 -29.26
CA ARG A 97 -22.71 4.12 -29.58
C ARG A 97 -22.17 5.01 -30.70
N LYS A 98 -23.07 5.48 -31.57
CA LYS A 98 -22.73 6.31 -32.71
C LYS A 98 -22.05 7.63 -32.32
N ASP A 99 -22.51 8.24 -31.22
CA ASP A 99 -22.02 9.52 -30.69
C ASP A 99 -21.31 9.35 -29.31
N GLY A 100 -20.90 8.11 -28.99
CA GLY A 100 -20.26 7.81 -27.72
C GLY A 100 -18.84 8.37 -27.62
N GLN A 101 -18.47 8.78 -26.42
CA GLN A 101 -17.14 9.25 -26.06
C GLN A 101 -16.44 8.20 -25.17
N PRO A 102 -15.86 7.16 -25.76
CA PRO A 102 -15.35 6.00 -25.02
C PRO A 102 -14.23 6.35 -24.06
N GLN A 103 -13.39 7.31 -24.44
CA GLN A 103 -12.26 7.75 -23.61
C GLN A 103 -12.75 8.53 -22.39
N GLU A 104 -13.73 9.41 -22.55
CA GLU A 104 -14.31 10.18 -21.46
C GLU A 104 -15.04 9.29 -20.46
N ALA A 105 -15.87 8.37 -20.96
CA ALA A 105 -16.58 7.41 -20.12
C ALA A 105 -15.61 6.53 -19.29
N ALA A 106 -14.54 6.04 -19.91
CA ALA A 106 -13.51 5.29 -19.22
C ALA A 106 -12.77 6.16 -18.18
N TYR A 107 -12.50 7.42 -18.49
CA TYR A 107 -11.84 8.34 -17.59
C TYR A 107 -12.69 8.67 -16.36
N VAL A 108 -13.96 9.01 -16.54
CA VAL A 108 -14.88 9.27 -15.42
C VAL A 108 -14.98 8.04 -14.52
N ARG A 109 -15.19 6.86 -15.11
CA ARG A 109 -15.30 5.61 -14.35
C ARG A 109 -13.99 5.27 -13.63
N SER A 110 -12.86 5.51 -14.25
CA SER A 110 -11.55 5.27 -13.64
C SER A 110 -11.29 6.15 -12.42
N ARG A 111 -11.79 7.38 -12.42
CA ARG A 111 -11.69 8.27 -11.25
C ARG A 111 -12.62 7.86 -10.11
N GLU A 112 -13.82 7.43 -10.43
CA GLU A 112 -14.78 6.94 -9.42
C GLU A 112 -14.22 5.73 -8.68
N LEU A 113 -13.73 4.74 -9.41
CA LEU A 113 -13.22 3.49 -8.83
C LEU A 113 -11.84 3.63 -8.21
N GLY A 114 -10.99 4.48 -8.75
CA GLY A 114 -9.63 4.69 -8.25
C GLY A 114 -9.58 5.37 -6.87
N ASN A 115 -10.59 6.17 -6.52
CA ASN A 115 -10.64 6.89 -5.25
C ASN A 115 -11.21 6.06 -4.08
N VAL A 116 -11.65 4.86 -4.32
CA VAL A 116 -12.33 4.01 -3.33
C VAL A 116 -11.59 2.68 -3.15
N GLY A 117 -11.59 2.17 -1.95
CA GLY A 117 -11.16 0.80 -1.66
C GLY A 117 -9.65 0.55 -1.64
N PHE A 118 -8.85 1.59 -1.57
CA PHE A 118 -7.41 1.44 -1.61
C PHE A 118 -6.76 1.94 -0.29
N PHE A 119 -5.84 1.14 0.26
CA PHE A 119 -5.24 1.35 1.57
C PHE A 119 -3.71 1.34 1.52
N GLY A 120 -3.07 2.21 2.30
CA GLY A 120 -1.62 2.17 2.47
C GLY A 120 -0.83 2.40 1.19
N ALA A 121 -1.35 3.20 0.27
CA ALA A 121 -0.63 3.67 -0.90
C ALA A 121 -0.91 5.15 -1.15
N GLU A 122 0.01 5.82 -1.83
CA GLU A 122 0.00 7.25 -2.11
C GLU A 122 0.19 7.49 -3.61
N ASN A 123 -0.08 8.73 -4.05
CA ASN A 123 0.18 9.18 -5.42
C ASN A 123 -0.50 8.34 -6.51
N LEU A 124 -1.77 7.96 -6.28
CA LEU A 124 -2.53 7.26 -7.29
C LEU A 124 -2.72 8.16 -8.53
N THR A 125 -2.23 7.70 -9.66
CA THR A 125 -2.45 8.32 -10.96
C THR A 125 -3.10 7.33 -11.91
N GLY A 126 -4.20 7.77 -12.55
CA GLY A 126 -4.91 7.00 -13.58
C GLY A 126 -4.69 7.66 -14.95
N GLN A 127 -4.30 6.87 -15.94
CA GLN A 127 -4.17 7.31 -17.33
C GLN A 127 -5.06 6.46 -18.22
N VAL A 128 -5.80 7.11 -19.11
CA VAL A 128 -6.69 6.46 -20.08
C VAL A 128 -6.22 6.77 -21.48
N ASN A 129 -5.89 5.74 -22.23
CA ASN A 129 -5.56 5.82 -23.63
C ASN A 129 -6.71 5.22 -24.46
N GLY A 130 -7.28 6.03 -25.34
CA GLY A 130 -8.40 5.66 -26.21
C GLY A 130 -7.95 5.42 -27.64
N GLY A 131 -8.70 4.56 -28.38
CA GLY A 131 -8.47 4.25 -29.77
C GLY A 131 -9.30 3.04 -30.20
N LYS A 132 -8.70 2.12 -30.94
CA LYS A 132 -9.32 0.81 -31.23
C LYS A 132 -9.42 -0.07 -29.99
N GLU A 133 -8.58 0.21 -29.00
CA GLU A 133 -8.51 -0.44 -27.71
C GLU A 133 -8.48 0.66 -26.64
N ILE A 134 -9.30 0.51 -25.62
CA ILE A 134 -9.28 1.38 -24.43
C ILE A 134 -8.35 0.75 -23.41
N LYS A 135 -7.28 1.45 -23.08
CA LYS A 135 -6.32 1.01 -22.07
C LYS A 135 -6.33 1.98 -20.89
N VAL A 136 -6.63 1.45 -19.72
CA VAL A 136 -6.59 2.18 -18.45
C VAL A 136 -5.39 1.68 -17.66
N THR A 137 -4.54 2.58 -17.22
CA THR A 137 -3.34 2.26 -16.43
C THR A 137 -3.41 3.04 -15.12
N TYR A 138 -3.25 2.33 -14.01
CA TYR A 138 -3.07 2.94 -12.70
C TYR A 138 -1.64 2.74 -12.22
N THR A 139 -1.08 3.79 -11.66
CA THR A 139 0.20 3.74 -10.95
C THR A 139 0.04 4.35 -9.57
N ALA A 140 0.57 3.68 -8.56
CA ALA A 140 0.57 4.13 -7.18
C ALA A 140 1.89 3.76 -6.50
N ASP A 141 2.26 4.49 -5.48
CA ASP A 141 3.41 4.18 -4.63
C ASP A 141 2.90 3.63 -3.30
N THR A 142 3.51 2.58 -2.78
CA THR A 142 3.18 2.12 -1.43
C THR A 142 3.72 3.11 -0.40
N VAL A 143 2.98 3.31 0.70
CA VAL A 143 3.45 4.13 1.82
C VAL A 143 4.74 3.56 2.36
N SER A 144 5.72 4.42 2.60
CA SER A 144 7.01 4.06 3.19
C SER A 144 6.83 3.69 4.67
N GLY A 145 6.34 2.47 4.94
CA GLY A 145 6.05 2.03 6.31
C GLY A 145 7.22 1.33 6.98
N PHE A 146 7.85 0.38 6.32
CA PHE A 146 8.90 -0.45 6.91
C PHE A 146 10.25 -0.15 6.29
N GLY A 147 11.14 0.50 7.04
CA GLY A 147 12.53 0.72 6.62
C GLY A 147 12.71 1.58 5.36
N GLY A 148 11.71 2.38 4.98
CA GLY A 148 11.79 3.24 3.80
C GLY A 148 11.61 2.53 2.46
N LEU A 149 11.23 1.26 2.44
CA LEU A 149 10.94 0.50 1.21
C LEU A 149 9.68 1.04 0.55
N LYS A 150 9.84 1.64 -0.63
CA LYS A 150 8.73 2.06 -1.49
C LYS A 150 8.65 1.12 -2.68
N TRP A 151 7.49 0.50 -2.86
CA TRP A 151 7.22 -0.32 -4.03
C TRP A 151 6.28 0.43 -4.96
N LYS A 152 6.58 0.40 -6.24
CA LYS A 152 5.70 0.94 -7.26
C LYS A 152 4.69 -0.12 -7.66
N LEU A 153 3.43 0.24 -7.58
CA LEU A 153 2.32 -0.56 -8.07
C LEU A 153 1.91 0.01 -9.42
N ALA A 154 2.01 -0.80 -10.47
CA ALA A 154 1.51 -0.46 -11.80
C ALA A 154 0.59 -1.59 -12.26
N VAL A 155 -0.63 -1.24 -12.61
CA VAL A 155 -1.63 -2.17 -13.14
C VAL A 155 -2.29 -1.57 -14.37
N TYR A 156 -2.72 -2.41 -15.30
CA TYR A 156 -3.45 -1.98 -16.47
C TYR A 156 -4.61 -2.93 -16.79
N GLY A 157 -5.65 -2.37 -17.34
CA GLY A 157 -6.76 -3.10 -17.94
C GLY A 157 -6.93 -2.62 -19.36
N SER A 158 -7.26 -3.50 -20.29
CA SER A 158 -7.55 -3.13 -21.66
C SER A 158 -8.80 -3.82 -22.19
N SER A 159 -9.57 -3.10 -23.01
CA SER A 159 -10.74 -3.63 -23.68
C SER A 159 -10.83 -3.12 -25.09
N ARG A 160 -11.10 -4.02 -26.04
CA ARG A 160 -11.22 -3.67 -27.45
C ARG A 160 -12.61 -3.14 -27.75
N VAL A 161 -12.68 -2.01 -28.43
CA VAL A 161 -13.94 -1.47 -28.96
C VAL A 161 -14.38 -2.31 -30.16
N VAL A 162 -15.44 -3.10 -30.00
CA VAL A 162 -16.01 -3.90 -31.10
C VAL A 162 -17.26 -3.18 -31.62
N ARG A 163 -17.24 -2.77 -32.90
CA ARG A 163 -18.39 -2.17 -33.56
C ARG A 163 -19.13 -3.24 -34.38
N PRO A 164 -20.22 -3.82 -33.84
CA PRO A 164 -20.89 -4.95 -34.49
C PRO A 164 -21.43 -4.59 -35.86
N VAL A 165 -21.88 -3.37 -36.08
CA VAL A 165 -22.40 -2.89 -37.37
C VAL A 165 -21.31 -2.92 -38.46
N GLU A 166 -20.11 -2.50 -38.15
CA GLU A 166 -19.00 -2.57 -39.12
C GLU A 166 -18.60 -4.01 -39.45
N TRP A 167 -18.63 -4.89 -38.46
CA TRP A 167 -18.39 -6.32 -38.66
C TRP A 167 -19.43 -6.97 -39.55
N ILE A 168 -20.72 -6.72 -39.33
CA ILE A 168 -21.81 -7.24 -40.14
C ILE A 168 -21.68 -6.76 -41.58
N ARG A 169 -21.35 -5.47 -41.80
CA ARG A 169 -21.08 -4.92 -43.15
C ARG A 169 -19.94 -5.61 -43.86
N LYS A 170 -18.81 -5.85 -43.14
CA LYS A 170 -17.65 -6.56 -43.70
C LYS A 170 -17.96 -8.01 -44.06
N ILE A 171 -18.70 -8.71 -43.21
CA ILE A 171 -19.12 -10.08 -43.48
C ILE A 171 -20.05 -10.13 -44.71
N ARG A 172 -21.00 -9.22 -44.82
CA ARG A 172 -21.92 -9.15 -45.92
C ARG A 172 -21.16 -8.87 -47.24
N ALA A 173 -20.28 -7.88 -47.25
CA ALA A 173 -19.44 -7.57 -48.41
C ALA A 173 -18.55 -8.77 -48.81
N ALA A 174 -17.97 -9.48 -47.85
CA ALA A 174 -17.19 -10.68 -48.11
C ALA A 174 -18.05 -11.83 -48.70
N SER A 175 -19.28 -12.00 -48.22
CA SER A 175 -20.20 -13.03 -48.76
C SER A 175 -20.67 -12.71 -50.20
N GLU A 176 -20.88 -11.44 -50.51
CA GLU A 176 -21.19 -11.01 -51.89
C GLU A 176 -20.04 -11.30 -52.87
N VAL A 177 -18.80 -11.02 -52.49
CA VAL A 177 -17.61 -11.34 -53.30
C VAL A 177 -17.45 -12.86 -53.54
N ILE A 178 -17.70 -13.66 -52.49
CA ILE A 178 -17.62 -15.13 -52.64
C ILE A 178 -18.71 -15.66 -53.52
N ALA A 179 -19.92 -15.11 -53.48
CA ALA A 179 -21.03 -15.49 -54.37
C ALA A 179 -20.73 -15.15 -55.83
N GLU A 180 -20.02 -14.03 -56.11
CA GLU A 180 -19.65 -13.61 -57.45
C GLU A 180 -18.51 -14.45 -58.07
N ILE A 181 -17.60 -15.01 -57.22
CA ILE A 181 -16.50 -15.87 -57.68
C ILE A 181 -16.96 -17.33 -57.90
N GLY A 182 -18.02 -17.77 -57.17
CA GLY A 182 -18.50 -19.15 -57.16
C GLY A 182 -19.61 -19.45 -58.15
N GLY A 183 -20.14 -18.49 -58.89
CA GLY A 183 -21.14 -18.64 -59.96
C GLY A 183 -20.51 -18.44 -61.35
#